data_d900b787cfc5e7fbe67329cc11eee176
#
_entry.id   d900b787cfc5e7fbe67329cc11eee176
#
_cell.length_a   1.000
_cell.length_b   1.000
_cell.length_c   1.000
_cell.angle_alpha   90.00
_cell.angle_beta   90.00
_cell.angle_gamma   90.00
#
_symmetry.space_group_name_H-M   'P 1'
#
loop_
_entity.id
_entity.type
_entity.pdbx_description
1 polymer ?
#
loop_
_entity_poly.entity_id
_entity_poly.type
_entity_poly.pdbx_seq_one_letter_code
_entity_poly.pdbx_strand_id
1 'polypeptide(L)'
;ELKSISDVAQKSVVEKNNSINRNIKADLYYLPTLSLVKELAERKLAGENSNQLALHFHRRLAGMIVSACEKAREEIGINTVALSGGVYQNKLLLDYSVTMLEERGFHVLRHHLLPPNDGGISLGQAVAAMRSLQKGE
;
A
#
# COMPACT_ATOMS: atom_id res chain seq x y z
N GLU A 1 17.40 1.89 -34.63
CA GLU A 1 15.93 1.82 -34.51
C GLU A 1 15.43 1.33 -33.14
N LEU A 2 16.16 0.43 -32.45
CA LEU A 2 15.78 -0.08 -31.12
C LEU A 2 15.89 0.94 -29.98
N LYS A 3 16.79 1.94 -30.10
CA LYS A 3 16.92 3.03 -29.11
C LYS A 3 15.69 3.97 -29.07
N SER A 4 15.04 4.21 -30.19
CA SER A 4 13.91 5.14 -30.27
C SER A 4 12.63 4.61 -29.60
N ILE A 5 12.43 3.30 -29.58
CA ILE A 5 11.25 2.67 -28.98
C ILE A 5 11.36 2.67 -27.44
N SER A 6 12.55 2.45 -26.90
CA SER A 6 12.78 2.52 -25.44
C SER A 6 12.63 3.94 -24.90
N ASP A 7 13.10 4.94 -25.64
CA ASP A 7 13.02 6.35 -25.25
C ASP A 7 11.56 6.88 -25.29
N VAL A 8 10.77 6.45 -26.28
CA VAL A 8 9.34 6.80 -26.37
C VAL A 8 8.54 6.13 -25.24
N ALA A 9 8.81 4.85 -24.95
CA ALA A 9 8.15 4.13 -23.86
C ALA A 9 8.52 4.73 -22.48
N GLN A 10 9.78 5.11 -22.25
CA GLN A 10 10.21 5.75 -21.01
C GLN A 10 9.62 7.16 -20.86
N LYS A 11 9.56 7.96 -21.92
CA LYS A 11 8.95 9.29 -21.90
C LYS A 11 7.45 9.22 -21.57
N SER A 12 6.72 8.27 -22.14
CA SER A 12 5.29 8.08 -21.85
C SER A 12 5.02 7.63 -20.42
N VAL A 13 5.90 6.84 -19.81
CA VAL A 13 5.81 6.43 -18.40
C VAL A 13 6.12 7.59 -17.45
N VAL A 14 7.13 8.40 -17.76
CA VAL A 14 7.49 9.59 -16.95
C VAL A 14 6.41 10.68 -17.05
N GLU A 15 5.86 10.91 -18.23
CA GLU A 15 4.75 11.87 -18.40
C GLU A 15 3.46 11.41 -17.73
N LYS A 16 3.12 10.11 -17.77
CA LYS A 16 2.02 9.53 -17.00
C LYS A 16 2.23 9.68 -15.50
N ASN A 17 3.42 9.39 -14.98
CA ASN A 17 3.73 9.54 -13.57
C ASN A 17 3.68 11.02 -13.12
N ASN A 18 4.12 11.97 -13.95
CA ASN A 18 4.01 13.40 -13.65
C ASN A 18 2.57 13.94 -13.72
N SER A 19 1.71 13.37 -14.54
CA SER A 19 0.28 13.72 -14.58
C SER A 19 -0.51 13.13 -13.39
N ILE A 20 -0.14 11.93 -12.93
CA ILE A 20 -0.71 11.27 -11.76
C ILE A 20 -0.43 12.08 -10.48
N ASN A 21 0.80 12.64 -10.33
CA ASN A 21 1.17 13.41 -9.14
C ASN A 21 0.45 14.77 -8.98
N ARG A 22 -0.22 15.30 -10.01
CA ARG A 22 -0.84 16.62 -9.94
C ARG A 22 -2.30 16.65 -9.50
N ASN A 23 -2.99 15.51 -9.43
CA ASN A 23 -4.45 15.46 -9.20
C ASN A 23 -4.92 14.49 -8.12
N ILE A 24 -4.03 13.89 -7.32
CA ILE A 24 -4.45 13.03 -6.22
C ILE A 24 -4.97 13.94 -5.10
N LYS A 25 -6.29 14.07 -4.97
CA LYS A 25 -6.93 14.75 -3.84
C LYS A 25 -6.62 13.97 -2.57
N ALA A 26 -5.97 14.62 -1.60
CA ALA A 26 -5.58 14.02 -0.32
C ALA A 26 -6.76 13.36 0.44
N ASP A 27 -7.98 13.81 0.17
CA ASP A 27 -9.21 13.30 0.79
C ASP A 27 -9.64 11.89 0.32
N LEU A 28 -9.04 11.38 -0.76
CA LEU A 28 -9.47 10.12 -1.38
C LEU A 28 -9.13 8.90 -0.56
N TYR A 29 -8.04 8.96 0.18
CA TYR A 29 -7.42 7.83 0.88
C TYR A 29 -7.60 7.88 2.40
N TYR A 30 -8.58 8.65 2.86
CA TYR A 30 -8.88 8.72 4.29
C TYR A 30 -9.45 7.39 4.78
N LEU A 31 -8.78 6.79 5.76
CA LEU A 31 -9.28 5.61 6.46
C LEU A 31 -10.10 6.05 7.66
N PRO A 32 -11.39 5.69 7.76
CA PRO A 32 -12.27 6.11 8.85
C PRO A 32 -11.99 5.33 10.16
N THR A 33 -10.76 5.43 10.66
CA THR A 33 -10.31 4.67 11.84
C THR A 33 -11.03 5.07 13.13
N LEU A 34 -11.51 6.31 13.23
CA LEU A 34 -12.26 6.78 14.40
C LEU A 34 -13.56 5.99 14.60
N SER A 35 -14.27 5.70 13.50
CA SER A 35 -15.51 4.89 13.58
C SER A 35 -15.22 3.46 14.03
N LEU A 36 -14.11 2.88 13.60
CA LEU A 36 -13.67 1.56 14.04
C LEU A 36 -13.33 1.54 15.54
N VAL A 37 -12.61 2.55 16.02
CA VAL A 37 -12.28 2.66 17.46
C VAL A 37 -13.55 2.78 18.29
N LYS A 38 -14.52 3.58 17.87
CA LYS A 38 -15.82 3.73 18.54
C LYS A 38 -16.58 2.40 18.58
N GLU A 39 -16.71 1.72 17.45
CA GLU A 39 -17.35 0.39 17.34
C GLU A 39 -16.71 -0.60 18.33
N LEU A 40 -15.38 -0.67 18.38
CA LEU A 40 -14.68 -1.59 19.28
C LEU A 40 -14.90 -1.26 20.76
N ALA A 41 -14.93 0.04 21.11
CA ALA A 41 -15.19 0.48 22.47
C ALA A 41 -16.61 0.09 22.93
N GLU A 42 -17.61 0.31 22.08
CA GLU A 42 -19.01 -0.06 22.35
C GLU A 42 -19.16 -1.58 22.54
N ARG A 43 -18.57 -2.39 21.67
CA ARG A 43 -18.57 -3.85 21.77
C ARG A 43 -17.82 -4.35 23.01
N LYS A 44 -16.70 -3.70 23.39
CA LYS A 44 -15.98 -4.02 24.62
C LYS A 44 -16.82 -3.74 25.86
N LEU A 45 -17.52 -2.61 25.91
CA LEU A 45 -18.42 -2.25 26.98
C LEU A 45 -19.63 -3.20 27.07
N ALA A 46 -20.07 -3.76 25.94
CA ALA A 46 -21.11 -4.79 25.89
C ALA A 46 -20.63 -6.18 26.36
N GLY A 47 -19.35 -6.33 26.78
CA GLY A 47 -18.80 -7.56 27.33
C GLY A 47 -18.19 -8.52 26.30
N GLU A 48 -17.97 -8.09 25.07
CA GLU A 48 -17.38 -8.95 24.04
C GLU A 48 -15.94 -9.35 24.37
N ASN A 49 -15.56 -10.57 23.99
CA ASN A 49 -14.26 -11.11 24.26
C ASN A 49 -13.14 -10.34 23.55
N SER A 50 -12.07 -10.00 24.28
CA SER A 50 -10.97 -9.19 23.76
C SER A 50 -10.24 -9.82 22.55
N ASN A 51 -10.14 -11.16 22.50
CA ASN A 51 -9.50 -11.85 21.37
C ASN A 51 -10.35 -11.74 20.10
N GLN A 52 -11.69 -11.84 20.24
CA GLN A 52 -12.60 -11.65 19.13
C GLN A 52 -12.56 -10.21 18.61
N LEU A 53 -12.52 -9.22 19.53
CA LEU A 53 -12.36 -7.82 19.17
C LEU A 53 -11.03 -7.53 18.46
N ALA A 54 -9.94 -8.17 18.91
CA ALA A 54 -8.65 -8.02 18.25
C ALA A 54 -8.66 -8.57 16.81
N LEU A 55 -9.25 -9.75 16.60
CA LEU A 55 -9.42 -10.32 15.25
C LEU A 55 -10.30 -9.41 14.38
N HIS A 56 -11.41 -8.94 14.93
CA HIS A 56 -12.32 -8.01 14.24
C HIS A 56 -11.61 -6.72 13.84
N PHE A 57 -10.82 -6.12 14.73
CA PHE A 57 -10.02 -4.93 14.44
C PHE A 57 -9.13 -5.14 13.22
N HIS A 58 -8.31 -6.19 13.22
CA HIS A 58 -7.38 -6.46 12.13
C HIS A 58 -8.10 -6.67 10.79
N ARG A 59 -9.19 -7.44 10.81
CA ARG A 59 -9.99 -7.70 9.61
C ARG A 59 -10.65 -6.43 9.07
N ARG A 60 -11.20 -5.58 9.96
CA ARG A 60 -11.80 -4.30 9.57
C ARG A 60 -10.78 -3.33 9.02
N LEU A 61 -9.59 -3.26 9.64
CA LEU A 61 -8.51 -2.40 9.17
C LEU A 61 -8.01 -2.85 7.79
N ALA A 62 -7.80 -4.15 7.58
CA ALA A 62 -7.44 -4.70 6.27
C ALA A 62 -8.53 -4.39 5.21
N GLY A 63 -9.81 -4.51 5.55
CA GLY A 63 -10.91 -4.14 4.66
C GLY A 63 -10.90 -2.66 4.27
N MET A 64 -10.56 -1.75 5.19
CA MET A 64 -10.40 -0.33 4.89
C MET A 64 -9.24 -0.07 3.92
N ILE A 65 -8.11 -0.78 4.11
CA ILE A 65 -6.96 -0.71 3.20
C ILE A 65 -7.38 -1.14 1.79
N VAL A 66 -8.09 -2.26 1.67
CA VAL A 66 -8.60 -2.76 0.38
C VAL A 66 -9.50 -1.72 -0.29
N SER A 67 -10.47 -1.15 0.45
CA SER A 67 -11.36 -0.13 -0.09
C SER A 67 -10.62 1.12 -0.58
N ALA A 68 -9.56 1.53 0.12
CA ALA A 68 -8.71 2.63 -0.33
C ALA A 68 -7.95 2.27 -1.62
N CYS A 69 -7.44 1.04 -1.73
CA CYS A 69 -6.77 0.55 -2.93
C CYS A 69 -7.73 0.44 -4.12
N GLU A 70 -8.99 0.00 -3.91
CA GLU A 70 -10.01 -0.05 -4.96
C GLU A 70 -10.32 1.35 -5.51
N LYS A 71 -10.50 2.34 -4.64
CA LYS A 71 -10.68 3.73 -5.07
C LYS A 71 -9.48 4.25 -5.85
N ALA A 72 -8.27 3.97 -5.36
CA ALA A 72 -7.05 4.35 -6.08
C ALA A 72 -6.98 3.70 -7.46
N ARG A 73 -7.35 2.41 -7.58
CA ARG A 73 -7.40 1.70 -8.86
C ARG A 73 -8.38 2.33 -9.83
N GLU A 74 -9.58 2.71 -9.36
CA GLU A 74 -10.60 3.37 -10.19
C GLU A 74 -10.10 4.70 -10.76
N GLU A 75 -9.28 5.45 -9.99
CA GLU A 75 -8.81 6.77 -10.41
C GLU A 75 -7.55 6.74 -11.27
N ILE A 76 -6.57 5.91 -10.88
CA ILE A 76 -5.26 5.93 -11.53
C ILE A 76 -4.96 4.69 -12.37
N GLY A 77 -5.86 3.68 -12.37
CA GLY A 77 -5.74 2.48 -13.17
C GLY A 77 -4.61 1.53 -12.78
N ILE A 78 -4.01 1.68 -11.57
CA ILE A 78 -2.90 0.84 -11.09
C ILE A 78 -3.46 -0.33 -10.31
N ASN A 79 -3.04 -1.56 -10.67
CA ASN A 79 -3.47 -2.80 -10.04
C ASN A 79 -2.38 -3.46 -9.18
N THR A 80 -1.29 -2.75 -8.89
CA THR A 80 -0.20 -3.23 -8.04
C THR A 80 -0.17 -2.44 -6.74
N VAL A 81 -0.17 -3.16 -5.61
CA VAL A 81 -0.13 -2.60 -4.26
C VAL A 81 1.13 -3.07 -3.55
N ALA A 82 1.92 -2.15 -3.00
CA ALA A 82 3.08 -2.47 -2.18
C ALA A 82 2.74 -2.25 -0.70
N LEU A 83 2.87 -3.31 0.11
CA LEU A 83 2.68 -3.27 1.55
C LEU A 83 4.03 -3.07 2.24
N SER A 84 4.21 -1.90 2.88
CA SER A 84 5.45 -1.50 3.54
C SER A 84 5.16 -0.68 4.80
N GLY A 85 6.19 -0.49 5.62
CA GLY A 85 6.08 0.23 6.89
C GLY A 85 5.99 -0.71 8.10
N GLY A 86 6.36 -0.18 9.29
CA GLY A 86 6.46 -0.95 10.53
C GLY A 86 5.17 -1.64 10.96
N VAL A 87 4.00 -1.14 10.54
CA VAL A 87 2.70 -1.76 10.83
C VAL A 87 2.58 -3.18 10.27
N TYR A 88 3.26 -3.49 9.16
CA TYR A 88 3.25 -4.82 8.55
C TYR A 88 4.23 -5.82 9.17
N GLN A 89 4.90 -5.46 10.28
CA GLN A 89 5.48 -6.44 11.20
C GLN A 89 4.39 -7.23 11.95
N ASN A 90 3.18 -6.68 12.04
CA ASN A 90 2.00 -7.41 12.50
C ASN A 90 1.57 -8.42 11.42
N LYS A 91 1.95 -9.68 11.66
CA LYS A 91 1.69 -10.78 10.71
C LYS A 91 0.20 -10.95 10.41
N LEU A 92 -0.67 -10.80 11.40
CA LEU A 92 -2.12 -10.97 11.22
C LEU A 92 -2.69 -9.90 10.28
N LEU A 93 -2.27 -8.64 10.45
CA LEU A 93 -2.68 -7.57 9.55
C LEU A 93 -2.14 -7.78 8.13
N LEU A 94 -0.88 -8.22 8.02
CA LEU A 94 -0.26 -8.52 6.72
C LEU A 94 -1.04 -9.63 6.00
N ASP A 95 -1.30 -10.75 6.67
CA ASP A 95 -1.98 -11.91 6.09
C ASP A 95 -3.41 -11.53 5.62
N TYR A 96 -4.18 -10.81 6.44
CA TYR A 96 -5.50 -10.32 6.02
C TYR A 96 -5.42 -9.34 4.85
N SER A 97 -4.48 -8.39 4.88
CA SER A 97 -4.34 -7.41 3.80
C SER A 97 -3.97 -8.08 2.48
N VAL A 98 -3.00 -9.00 2.49
CA VAL A 98 -2.59 -9.75 1.30
C VAL A 98 -3.75 -10.55 0.74
N THR A 99 -4.37 -11.41 1.57
CA THR A 99 -5.47 -12.27 1.14
C THR A 99 -6.61 -11.45 0.53
N MET A 100 -7.07 -10.42 1.22
CA MET A 100 -8.20 -9.61 0.75
C MET A 100 -7.88 -8.79 -0.50
N LEU A 101 -6.64 -8.32 -0.68
CA LEU A 101 -6.21 -7.61 -1.90
C LEU A 101 -6.11 -8.58 -3.09
N GLU A 102 -5.54 -9.77 -2.89
CA GLU A 102 -5.42 -10.79 -3.94
C GLU A 102 -6.81 -11.29 -4.39
N GLU A 103 -7.75 -11.50 -3.45
CA GLU A 103 -9.16 -11.82 -3.76
C GLU A 103 -9.85 -10.73 -4.62
N ARG A 104 -9.41 -9.48 -4.54
CA ARG A 104 -9.89 -8.36 -5.37
C ARG A 104 -9.07 -8.16 -6.66
N GLY A 105 -8.18 -9.10 -6.97
CA GLY A 105 -7.38 -9.13 -8.18
C GLY A 105 -6.20 -8.17 -8.19
N PHE A 106 -5.76 -7.66 -7.04
CA PHE A 106 -4.54 -6.87 -6.95
C PHE A 106 -3.29 -7.74 -7.00
N HIS A 107 -2.25 -7.23 -7.65
CA HIS A 107 -0.89 -7.77 -7.52
C HIS A 107 -0.23 -7.17 -6.27
N VAL A 108 0.06 -8.01 -5.27
CA VAL A 108 0.57 -7.53 -3.97
C VAL A 108 2.08 -7.74 -3.87
N LEU A 109 2.80 -6.65 -3.66
CA LEU A 109 4.22 -6.64 -3.34
C LEU A 109 4.40 -6.54 -1.84
N ARG A 110 5.24 -7.40 -1.27
CA ARG A 110 5.58 -7.42 0.16
C ARG A 110 7.07 -7.68 0.35
N HIS A 111 7.58 -7.27 1.50
CA HIS A 111 8.95 -7.55 1.88
C HIS A 111 9.15 -9.04 2.19
N HIS A 112 10.23 -9.63 1.67
CA HIS A 112 10.63 -11.02 1.93
C HIS A 112 12.03 -11.13 2.53
N LEU A 113 12.98 -10.32 2.02
CA LEU A 113 14.39 -10.39 2.41
C LEU A 113 14.76 -9.33 3.45
N LEU A 114 13.98 -8.28 3.55
CA LEU A 114 14.20 -7.14 4.45
C LEU A 114 12.97 -6.95 5.32
N PRO A 115 13.13 -6.43 6.54
CA PRO A 115 12.00 -6.05 7.37
C PRO A 115 11.24 -4.88 6.70
N PRO A 116 9.91 -4.80 6.86
CA PRO A 116 9.10 -3.75 6.25
C PRO A 116 9.23 -2.38 6.94
N ASN A 117 10.05 -2.26 7.98
CA ASN A 117 10.28 -1.05 8.77
C ASN A 117 11.46 -0.22 8.25
N ASP A 118 11.87 0.78 9.01
CA ASP A 118 12.97 1.71 8.69
C ASP A 118 14.31 1.03 8.42
N GLY A 119 14.51 -0.21 8.87
CA GLY A 119 15.71 -0.99 8.58
C GLY A 119 15.97 -1.25 7.09
N GLY A 120 14.94 -1.10 6.23
CA GLY A 120 15.05 -1.21 4.78
C GLY A 120 15.45 0.09 4.06
N ILE A 121 15.43 1.24 4.72
CA ILE A 121 15.62 2.56 4.09
C ILE A 121 17.01 2.69 3.46
N SER A 122 18.06 2.29 4.16
CA SER A 122 19.45 2.40 3.70
C SER A 122 19.69 1.62 2.40
N LEU A 123 19.12 0.42 2.27
CA LEU A 123 19.20 -0.35 1.03
C LEU A 123 18.42 0.32 -0.09
N GLY A 124 17.23 0.85 0.20
CA GLY A 124 16.43 1.60 -0.78
C GLY A 124 17.18 2.82 -1.31
N GLN A 125 17.85 3.57 -0.44
CA GLN A 125 18.69 4.71 -0.81
C GLN A 125 19.88 4.27 -1.68
N ALA A 126 20.57 3.17 -1.33
CA ALA A 126 21.67 2.64 -2.12
C ALA A 126 21.21 2.24 -3.53
N VAL A 127 20.09 1.55 -3.66
CA VAL A 127 19.51 1.16 -4.97
C VAL A 127 19.11 2.39 -5.78
N ALA A 128 18.53 3.41 -5.16
CA ALA A 128 18.18 4.67 -5.83
C ALA A 128 19.43 5.37 -6.36
N ALA A 129 20.49 5.49 -5.53
CA ALA A 129 21.75 6.09 -5.93
C ALA A 129 22.43 5.32 -7.09
N MET A 130 22.45 3.99 -7.05
CA MET A 130 22.97 3.17 -8.14
C MET A 130 22.21 3.41 -9.45
N ARG A 131 20.90 3.55 -9.41
CA ARG A 131 20.08 3.83 -10.60
C ARG A 131 20.36 5.22 -11.19
N SER A 132 20.55 6.25 -10.35
CA SER A 132 20.92 7.59 -10.80
C SER A 132 22.27 7.58 -11.50
N LEU A 133 23.29 6.91 -10.94
CA LEU A 133 24.60 6.75 -11.56
C LEU A 133 24.55 6.03 -12.91
N GLN A 134 23.70 5.01 -13.07
CA GLN A 134 23.53 4.28 -14.33
C GLN A 134 22.84 5.13 -15.42
N LYS A 135 22.03 6.10 -15.04
CA LYS A 135 21.35 7.00 -15.97
C LYS A 135 22.18 8.21 -16.38
N GLY A 136 23.33 8.47 -15.74
CA GLY A 136 24.20 9.61 -16.03
C GLY A 136 23.63 10.95 -15.54
N GLU A 137 22.77 10.93 -14.55
CA GLU A 137 22.23 12.12 -13.86
C GLU A 137 23.03 12.44 -12.59
#